data_580306c1957c8bd5e851fed9bb7a256d
#
_entry.id   580306c1957c8bd5e851fed9bb7a256d
#
_cell.length_a   1.000
_cell.length_b   1.000
_cell.length_c   1.000
_cell.angle_alpha   90.00
_cell.angle_beta   90.00
_cell.angle_gamma   90.00
#
_symmetry.space_group_name_H-M   'P 1'
#
loop_
_entity.id
_entity.type
_entity.pdbx_description
1 polymer ?
#
loop_
_entity_poly.entity_id
_entity_poly.type
_entity_poly.pdbx_seq_one_letter_code
_entity_poly.pdbx_strand_id
1 'polypeptide(L)'
;EKLPEVAKVDYVSEEQALAEFKERHQNDYVTLQALEEIGDNPLGASLNVKAIETSQYETVVKFLEGDSAAVKTASASIDKINYYQNKAVIDRLSVLANGAERLGYIISLVMVIISIMITFTTVRLAIFIAREEIGIMKLVGAGTRYIRGPFMMEGIIYGVVASVITMLIFYPFTYWMGSHLGDFFGMNLYDYFTSNFFQIFAIVLGSGIVIGVISSWIAISRYLRK
;
A
#
# COMPACT_ATOMS: atom_id res chain seq x y z
N GLU A 1 -20.83 20.38 2.57
CA GLU A 1 -20.91 19.02 3.13
C GLU A 1 -19.81 18.19 2.51
N LYS A 2 -18.88 17.67 3.30
CA LYS A 2 -17.77 16.85 2.77
C LYS A 2 -18.33 15.44 2.54
N LEU A 3 -18.35 15.01 1.28
CA LEU A 3 -18.63 13.62 0.95
C LEU A 3 -17.51 12.74 1.52
N PRO A 4 -17.82 11.69 2.29
CA PRO A 4 -16.82 10.81 2.89
C PRO A 4 -16.00 10.04 1.83
N GLU A 5 -16.52 9.92 0.61
CA GLU A 5 -15.88 9.22 -0.51
C GLU A 5 -14.84 10.09 -1.25
N VAL A 6 -14.78 11.40 -0.97
CA VAL A 6 -13.89 12.34 -1.67
C VAL A 6 -12.61 12.56 -0.87
N ALA A 7 -11.48 12.18 -1.45
CA ALA A 7 -10.16 12.38 -0.86
C ALA A 7 -9.65 13.82 -1.05
N LYS A 8 -9.83 14.39 -2.26
CA LYS A 8 -9.33 15.71 -2.62
C LYS A 8 -10.19 16.32 -3.72
N VAL A 9 -10.32 17.66 -3.68
CA VAL A 9 -10.94 18.44 -4.73
C VAL A 9 -9.98 19.55 -5.10
N ASP A 10 -9.54 19.56 -6.35
CA ASP A 10 -8.65 20.59 -6.89
C ASP A 10 -9.42 21.42 -7.90
N TYR A 11 -9.46 22.74 -7.66
CA TYR A 11 -10.01 23.69 -8.61
C TYR A 11 -8.90 24.20 -9.52
N VAL A 12 -9.09 24.08 -10.81
CA VAL A 12 -8.19 24.59 -11.86
C VAL A 12 -8.90 25.74 -12.56
N SER A 13 -8.35 26.94 -12.45
CA SER A 13 -8.89 28.10 -13.15
C SER A 13 -8.65 28.00 -14.67
N GLU A 14 -9.39 28.79 -15.46
CA GLU A 14 -9.22 28.87 -16.92
C GLU A 14 -7.78 29.19 -17.33
N GLU A 15 -7.12 30.08 -16.58
CA GLU A 15 -5.72 30.46 -16.84
C GLU A 15 -4.75 29.32 -16.53
N GLN A 16 -5.00 28.59 -15.42
CA GLN A 16 -4.20 27.42 -15.05
C GLN A 16 -4.40 26.29 -16.04
N ALA A 17 -5.63 26.04 -16.47
CA ALA A 17 -5.95 25.02 -17.47
C ALA A 17 -5.22 25.29 -18.80
N LEU A 18 -5.15 26.56 -19.20
CA LEU A 18 -4.42 26.98 -20.39
C LEU A 18 -2.91 26.78 -20.25
N ALA A 19 -2.35 27.11 -19.09
CA ALA A 19 -0.93 26.95 -18.81
C ALA A 19 -0.53 25.45 -18.82
N GLU A 20 -1.30 24.61 -18.14
CA GLU A 20 -1.10 23.16 -18.13
C GLU A 20 -1.25 22.53 -19.53
N PHE A 21 -2.21 23.03 -20.32
CA PHE A 21 -2.40 22.57 -21.69
C PHE A 21 -1.19 22.89 -22.57
N LYS A 22 -0.68 24.10 -22.50
CA LYS A 22 0.52 24.52 -23.23
C LYS A 22 1.75 23.71 -22.81
N GLU A 23 1.91 23.45 -21.52
CA GLU A 23 3.02 22.66 -20.98
C GLU A 23 2.97 21.20 -21.48
N ARG A 24 1.81 20.57 -21.46
CA ARG A 24 1.64 19.19 -21.97
C ARG A 24 1.86 19.05 -23.47
N HIS A 25 1.58 20.09 -24.24
CA HIS A 25 1.68 20.09 -25.69
C HIS A 25 2.88 20.88 -26.23
N GLN A 26 3.92 21.10 -25.42
CA GLN A 26 5.11 21.87 -25.80
C GLN A 26 5.77 21.36 -27.09
N ASN A 27 5.69 20.08 -27.36
CA ASN A 27 6.27 19.44 -28.55
C ASN A 27 5.28 19.28 -29.73
N ASP A 28 4.03 19.72 -29.55
CA ASP A 28 2.98 19.63 -30.58
C ASP A 28 2.67 21.03 -31.12
N TYR A 29 3.47 21.43 -32.09
CA TYR A 29 3.36 22.76 -32.71
C TYR A 29 2.00 23.03 -33.37
N VAL A 30 1.37 21.98 -33.94
CA VAL A 30 0.07 22.10 -34.63
C VAL A 30 -1.04 22.46 -33.63
N THR A 31 -1.06 21.77 -32.49
CA THR A 31 -2.05 22.03 -31.43
C THR A 31 -1.85 23.41 -30.78
N LEU A 32 -0.61 23.84 -30.58
CA LEU A 32 -0.32 25.19 -30.03
C LEU A 32 -0.72 26.30 -31.03
N GLN A 33 -0.44 26.12 -32.30
CA GLN A 33 -0.82 27.08 -33.33
C GLN A 33 -2.34 27.20 -33.49
N ALA A 34 -3.07 26.07 -33.45
CA ALA A 34 -4.53 26.07 -33.47
C ALA A 34 -5.12 26.82 -32.26
N LEU A 35 -4.48 26.68 -31.09
CA LEU A 35 -4.90 27.41 -29.89
C LEU A 35 -4.68 28.93 -30.02
N GLU A 36 -3.60 29.36 -30.65
CA GLU A 36 -3.31 30.78 -30.90
C GLU A 36 -4.27 31.41 -31.92
N GLU A 37 -4.72 30.63 -32.92
CA GLU A 37 -5.70 31.11 -33.93
C GLU A 37 -7.07 31.35 -33.36
N ILE A 38 -7.48 30.67 -32.26
CA ILE A 38 -8.78 30.87 -31.61
C ILE A 38 -8.85 32.23 -30.89
N GLY A 39 -7.69 32.76 -30.47
CA GLY A 39 -7.56 34.09 -29.87
C GLY A 39 -8.08 34.24 -28.44
N ASP A 40 -9.16 33.57 -28.08
CA ASP A 40 -9.71 33.49 -26.72
C ASP A 40 -9.38 32.14 -26.08
N ASN A 41 -9.34 32.08 -24.74
CA ASN A 41 -9.10 30.83 -24.04
C ASN A 41 -10.33 29.87 -24.21
N PRO A 42 -10.22 28.81 -24.98
CA PRO A 42 -11.33 27.87 -25.20
C PRO A 42 -11.51 26.89 -24.02
N LEU A 43 -10.60 26.92 -23.03
CA LEU A 43 -10.61 26.01 -21.89
C LEU A 43 -11.36 26.65 -20.74
N GLY A 44 -12.44 26.03 -20.30
CA GLY A 44 -13.16 26.44 -19.09
C GLY A 44 -12.45 26.03 -17.82
N ALA A 45 -12.86 26.64 -16.71
CA ALA A 45 -12.43 26.18 -15.40
C ALA A 45 -12.88 24.74 -15.13
N SER A 46 -12.07 23.96 -14.44
CA SER A 46 -12.38 22.57 -14.12
C SER A 46 -12.24 22.25 -12.65
N LEU A 47 -13.07 21.31 -12.19
CA LEU A 47 -13.02 20.79 -10.83
C LEU A 47 -12.56 19.33 -10.89
N ASN A 48 -11.34 19.08 -10.44
CA ASN A 48 -10.79 17.75 -10.40
C ASN A 48 -11.10 17.10 -9.05
N VAL A 49 -11.99 16.11 -9.06
CA VAL A 49 -12.40 15.37 -7.87
C VAL A 49 -11.66 14.04 -7.82
N LYS A 50 -10.90 13.82 -6.73
CA LYS A 50 -10.22 12.56 -6.44
C LYS A 50 -11.01 11.79 -5.38
N ALA A 51 -11.54 10.63 -5.74
CA ALA A 51 -12.17 9.72 -4.78
C ALA A 51 -11.10 8.94 -3.99
N ILE A 52 -11.48 8.44 -2.81
CA ILE A 52 -10.61 7.59 -1.98
C ILE A 52 -10.37 6.25 -2.69
N GLU A 53 -11.43 5.67 -3.26
CA GLU A 53 -11.36 4.44 -4.04
C GLU A 53 -11.93 4.66 -5.44
N THR A 54 -11.36 3.97 -6.41
CA THR A 54 -11.79 4.08 -7.82
C THR A 54 -13.26 3.65 -8.02
N SER A 55 -13.75 2.73 -7.19
CA SER A 55 -15.14 2.26 -7.19
C SER A 55 -16.16 3.33 -6.76
N GLN A 56 -15.71 4.37 -6.04
CA GLN A 56 -16.58 5.41 -5.47
C GLN A 56 -16.87 6.56 -6.44
N TYR A 57 -16.20 6.63 -7.59
CA TYR A 57 -16.48 7.68 -8.58
C TYR A 57 -17.93 7.69 -9.05
N GLU A 58 -18.58 6.54 -9.18
CA GLU A 58 -19.98 6.47 -9.58
C GLU A 58 -20.90 7.10 -8.53
N THR A 59 -20.59 6.94 -7.24
CA THR A 59 -21.36 7.55 -6.14
C THR A 59 -21.19 9.08 -6.16
N VAL A 60 -19.97 9.56 -6.39
CA VAL A 60 -19.69 11.00 -6.49
C VAL A 60 -20.44 11.62 -7.69
N VAL A 61 -20.46 10.95 -8.84
CA VAL A 61 -21.17 11.43 -10.03
C VAL A 61 -22.67 11.46 -9.80
N LYS A 62 -23.25 10.40 -9.23
CA LYS A 62 -24.68 10.36 -8.87
C LYS A 62 -25.07 11.46 -7.87
N PHE A 63 -24.16 11.82 -6.98
CA PHE A 63 -24.37 12.94 -6.06
C PHE A 63 -24.39 14.28 -6.83
N LEU A 64 -23.47 14.50 -7.78
CA LEU A 64 -23.40 15.71 -8.60
C LEU A 64 -24.59 15.84 -9.58
N GLU A 65 -25.18 14.72 -9.99
CA GLU A 65 -26.40 14.66 -10.83
C GLU A 65 -27.70 14.66 -10.00
N GLY A 66 -27.59 14.54 -8.69
CA GLY A 66 -28.75 14.41 -7.78
C GLY A 66 -29.61 15.67 -7.69
N ASP A 67 -30.87 15.47 -7.35
CA ASP A 67 -31.97 16.47 -7.40
C ASP A 67 -32.05 17.36 -6.14
N SER A 68 -31.03 17.34 -5.25
CA SER A 68 -31.03 18.19 -4.06
C SER A 68 -30.86 19.67 -4.40
N ALA A 69 -31.57 20.54 -3.67
CA ALA A 69 -31.61 21.98 -3.95
C ALA A 69 -30.22 22.65 -3.98
N ALA A 70 -29.30 22.17 -3.15
CA ALA A 70 -27.90 22.64 -3.11
C ALA A 70 -27.11 22.21 -4.36
N VAL A 71 -27.42 21.04 -4.92
CA VAL A 71 -26.80 20.50 -6.13
C VAL A 71 -27.38 21.16 -7.39
N LYS A 72 -28.68 21.46 -7.42
CA LYS A 72 -29.31 22.17 -8.54
C LYS A 72 -28.70 23.56 -8.80
N THR A 73 -28.31 24.26 -7.77
CA THR A 73 -27.64 25.58 -7.92
C THR A 73 -26.21 25.40 -8.45
N ALA A 74 -25.51 24.36 -8.02
CA ALA A 74 -24.15 24.07 -8.47
C ALA A 74 -24.13 23.35 -9.84
N SER A 75 -25.07 22.47 -10.13
CA SER A 75 -25.15 21.77 -11.42
C SER A 75 -25.51 22.68 -12.61
N ALA A 76 -26.18 23.82 -12.35
CA ALA A 76 -26.39 24.83 -13.37
C ALA A 76 -25.08 25.45 -13.91
N SER A 77 -23.98 25.32 -13.14
CA SER A 77 -22.63 25.81 -13.50
C SER A 77 -21.72 24.69 -14.03
N ILE A 78 -22.20 23.42 -14.06
CA ILE A 78 -21.44 22.28 -14.55
C ILE A 78 -21.88 22.00 -15.99
N ASP A 79 -21.01 22.32 -16.94
CA ASP A 79 -21.27 22.11 -18.36
C ASP A 79 -21.12 20.62 -18.74
N LYS A 80 -20.09 19.94 -18.20
CA LYS A 80 -19.79 18.56 -18.56
C LYS A 80 -19.14 17.78 -17.42
N ILE A 81 -19.65 16.56 -17.19
CA ILE A 81 -19.03 15.59 -16.29
C ILE A 81 -18.27 14.56 -17.13
N ASN A 82 -16.94 14.55 -17.03
CA ASN A 82 -16.06 13.75 -17.89
C ASN A 82 -15.94 12.28 -17.44
N TYR A 83 -16.68 11.86 -16.42
CA TYR A 83 -16.68 10.49 -15.90
C TYR A 83 -17.15 9.46 -16.92
N TYR A 84 -18.29 9.71 -17.56
CA TYR A 84 -18.91 8.71 -18.46
C TYR A 84 -18.06 8.37 -19.68
N GLN A 85 -17.30 9.32 -20.18
CA GLN A 85 -16.37 9.09 -21.29
C GLN A 85 -15.21 8.18 -20.92
N ASN A 86 -14.77 8.25 -19.65
CA ASN A 86 -13.63 7.50 -19.13
C ASN A 86 -14.04 6.30 -18.26
N LYS A 87 -15.36 6.05 -18.07
CA LYS A 87 -15.87 4.99 -17.20
C LYS A 87 -15.25 3.63 -17.54
N ALA A 88 -15.18 3.27 -18.81
CA ALA A 88 -14.60 2.00 -19.22
C ALA A 88 -13.11 1.87 -18.86
N VAL A 89 -12.37 2.97 -18.87
CA VAL A 89 -10.95 3.00 -18.47
C VAL A 89 -10.84 2.92 -16.96
N ILE A 90 -11.65 3.68 -16.23
CA ILE A 90 -11.70 3.68 -14.75
C ILE A 90 -12.07 2.27 -14.25
N ASP A 91 -13.08 1.63 -14.84
CA ASP A 91 -13.50 0.27 -14.46
C ASP A 91 -12.39 -0.76 -14.71
N ARG A 92 -11.68 -0.66 -15.85
CA ARG A 92 -10.53 -1.54 -16.13
C ARG A 92 -9.38 -1.32 -15.15
N LEU A 93 -9.07 -0.08 -14.83
CA LEU A 93 -8.05 0.25 -13.85
C LEU A 93 -8.42 -0.27 -12.46
N SER A 94 -9.68 -0.16 -12.05
CA SER A 94 -10.14 -0.68 -10.76
C SER A 94 -10.05 -2.21 -10.70
N VAL A 95 -10.42 -2.91 -11.78
CA VAL A 95 -10.27 -4.37 -11.87
C VAL A 95 -8.80 -4.78 -11.79
N LEU A 96 -7.90 -4.05 -12.48
CA LEU A 96 -6.46 -4.30 -12.42
C LEU A 96 -5.89 -4.04 -11.02
N ALA A 97 -6.27 -2.93 -10.38
CA ALA A 97 -5.85 -2.59 -9.03
C ALA A 97 -6.30 -3.65 -8.00
N ASN A 98 -7.59 -4.00 -8.02
CA ASN A 98 -8.14 -5.04 -7.15
C ASN A 98 -7.51 -6.42 -7.45
N GLY A 99 -7.22 -6.71 -8.71
CA GLY A 99 -6.51 -7.92 -9.13
C GLY A 99 -5.09 -7.97 -8.57
N ALA A 100 -4.35 -6.87 -8.66
CA ALA A 100 -3.00 -6.74 -8.12
C ALA A 100 -2.98 -6.86 -6.58
N GLU A 101 -3.93 -6.23 -5.90
CA GLU A 101 -4.10 -6.34 -4.46
C GLU A 101 -4.36 -7.79 -4.04
N ARG A 102 -5.30 -8.47 -4.69
CA ARG A 102 -5.60 -9.89 -4.42
C ARG A 102 -4.39 -10.80 -4.66
N LEU A 103 -3.65 -10.58 -5.73
CA LEU A 103 -2.40 -11.31 -6.00
C LEU A 103 -1.37 -11.02 -4.90
N GLY A 104 -1.24 -9.78 -4.46
CA GLY A 104 -0.38 -9.39 -3.34
C GLY A 104 -0.70 -10.15 -2.06
N TYR A 105 -1.98 -10.27 -1.70
CA TYR A 105 -2.41 -11.05 -0.53
C TYR A 105 -2.07 -12.55 -0.67
N ILE A 106 -2.29 -13.14 -1.85
CA ILE A 106 -1.98 -14.56 -2.09
C ILE A 106 -0.47 -14.79 -1.97
N ILE A 107 0.35 -13.95 -2.60
CA ILE A 107 1.81 -14.06 -2.54
C ILE A 107 2.30 -13.90 -1.09
N SER A 108 1.78 -12.91 -0.37
CA SER A 108 2.12 -12.68 1.04
C SER A 108 1.77 -13.88 1.91
N LEU A 109 0.59 -14.48 1.71
CA LEU A 109 0.17 -15.68 2.44
C LEU A 109 1.12 -16.86 2.19
N VAL A 110 1.50 -17.09 0.93
CA VAL A 110 2.46 -18.15 0.56
C VAL A 110 3.82 -17.89 1.21
N MET A 111 4.32 -16.65 1.20
CA MET A 111 5.58 -16.27 1.84
C MET A 111 5.54 -16.49 3.36
N VAL A 112 4.43 -16.16 4.02
CA VAL A 112 4.24 -16.43 5.45
C VAL A 112 4.30 -17.93 5.74
N ILE A 113 3.64 -18.77 4.95
CA ILE A 113 3.68 -20.22 5.11
C ILE A 113 5.11 -20.75 4.96
N ILE A 114 5.83 -20.32 3.94
CA ILE A 114 7.23 -20.70 3.69
C ILE A 114 8.10 -20.26 4.88
N SER A 115 7.94 -19.03 5.36
CA SER A 115 8.68 -18.49 6.51
C SER A 115 8.44 -19.34 7.78
N ILE A 116 7.19 -19.73 8.05
CA ILE A 116 6.84 -20.60 9.16
C ILE A 116 7.52 -21.97 9.02
N MET A 117 7.53 -22.56 7.82
CA MET A 117 8.17 -23.86 7.57
C MET A 117 9.69 -23.80 7.78
N ILE A 118 10.35 -22.75 7.28
CA ILE A 118 11.79 -22.57 7.46
C ILE A 118 12.12 -22.40 8.94
N THR A 119 11.44 -21.48 9.64
CA THR A 119 11.65 -21.24 11.07
C THR A 119 11.36 -22.52 11.89
N PHE A 120 10.29 -23.24 11.57
CA PHE A 120 9.98 -24.53 12.20
C PHE A 120 11.14 -25.53 12.08
N THR A 121 11.70 -25.66 10.87
CA THR A 121 12.81 -26.58 10.61
C THR A 121 14.08 -26.16 11.38
N THR A 122 14.38 -24.86 11.39
CA THR A 122 15.53 -24.29 12.11
C THR A 122 15.42 -24.52 13.61
N VAL A 123 14.28 -24.19 14.20
CA VAL A 123 14.06 -24.40 15.65
C VAL A 123 14.07 -25.90 16.00
N ARG A 124 13.53 -26.76 15.14
CA ARG A 124 13.60 -28.21 15.33
C ARG A 124 15.05 -28.70 15.34
N LEU A 125 15.89 -28.17 14.46
CA LEU A 125 17.32 -28.50 14.42
C LEU A 125 18.02 -28.00 15.68
N ALA A 126 17.76 -26.79 16.13
CA ALA A 126 18.30 -26.23 17.37
C ALA A 126 17.96 -27.10 18.60
N ILE A 127 16.68 -27.51 18.71
CA ILE A 127 16.23 -28.42 19.77
C ILE A 127 16.94 -29.79 19.68
N PHE A 128 17.16 -30.30 18.47
CA PHE A 128 17.86 -31.58 18.26
C PHE A 128 19.32 -31.50 18.71
N ILE A 129 20.00 -30.37 18.43
CA ILE A 129 21.38 -30.15 18.88
C ILE A 129 21.43 -30.04 20.41
N ALA A 130 20.50 -29.31 21.02
CA ALA A 130 20.43 -29.10 22.47
C ALA A 130 19.78 -30.28 23.26
N ARG A 131 19.52 -31.42 22.62
CA ARG A 131 18.75 -32.53 23.22
C ARG A 131 19.36 -33.07 24.53
N GLU A 132 20.67 -33.11 24.64
CA GLU A 132 21.36 -33.60 25.83
C GLU A 132 21.21 -32.64 27.02
N GLU A 133 21.35 -31.32 26.77
CA GLU A 133 21.11 -30.29 27.75
C GLU A 133 19.64 -30.27 28.23
N ILE A 134 18.70 -30.39 27.29
CA ILE A 134 17.29 -30.52 27.61
C ILE A 134 17.01 -31.77 28.45
N GLY A 135 17.68 -32.88 28.14
CA GLY A 135 17.59 -34.13 28.93
C GLY A 135 18.02 -33.91 30.39
N ILE A 136 19.16 -33.27 30.60
CA ILE A 136 19.66 -32.93 31.92
C ILE A 136 18.68 -31.99 32.64
N MET A 137 18.19 -30.95 32.01
CA MET A 137 17.20 -30.03 32.57
C MET A 137 15.93 -30.76 33.04
N LYS A 138 15.45 -31.73 32.27
CA LYS A 138 14.28 -32.54 32.64
C LYS A 138 14.57 -33.42 33.87
N LEU A 139 15.77 -34.01 33.96
CA LEU A 139 16.14 -34.85 35.08
C LEU A 139 16.25 -34.05 36.40
N VAL A 140 16.65 -32.80 36.36
CA VAL A 140 16.71 -31.88 37.52
C VAL A 140 15.32 -31.30 37.84
N GLY A 141 14.28 -31.62 37.05
CA GLY A 141 12.89 -31.16 37.27
C GLY A 141 12.56 -29.80 36.70
N ALA A 142 13.32 -29.30 35.70
CA ALA A 142 13.01 -28.03 35.04
C ALA A 142 11.63 -28.07 34.38
N GLY A 143 10.83 -27.04 34.67
CA GLY A 143 9.49 -26.91 34.07
C GLY A 143 9.53 -26.69 32.55
N THR A 144 8.50 -27.17 31.86
CA THR A 144 8.39 -27.08 30.39
C THR A 144 8.50 -25.63 29.86
N ARG A 145 8.08 -24.64 30.66
CA ARG A 145 8.18 -23.21 30.29
C ARG A 145 9.64 -22.74 30.26
N TYR A 146 10.45 -23.21 31.19
CA TYR A 146 11.88 -22.90 31.28
C TYR A 146 12.62 -23.45 30.05
N ILE A 147 12.32 -24.68 29.64
CA ILE A 147 12.92 -25.31 28.46
C ILE A 147 12.50 -24.60 27.16
N ARG A 148 11.28 -24.07 27.10
CA ARG A 148 10.75 -23.39 25.90
C ARG A 148 11.29 -21.97 25.74
N GLY A 149 11.66 -21.29 26.84
CA GLY A 149 12.05 -19.87 26.86
C GLY A 149 13.11 -19.51 25.82
N PRO A 150 14.26 -20.17 25.81
CA PRO A 150 15.36 -19.86 24.88
C PRO A 150 14.95 -19.90 23.41
N PHE A 151 14.22 -20.92 23.00
CA PHE A 151 13.78 -21.10 21.59
C PHE A 151 12.71 -20.08 21.18
N MET A 152 11.86 -19.62 22.09
CA MET A 152 10.93 -18.52 21.81
C MET A 152 11.66 -17.20 21.67
N MET A 153 12.68 -16.94 22.51
CA MET A 153 13.53 -15.76 22.38
C MET A 153 14.29 -15.75 21.06
N GLU A 154 14.78 -16.92 20.63
CA GLU A 154 15.41 -17.08 19.30
C GLU A 154 14.48 -16.66 18.16
N GLY A 155 13.20 -17.07 18.20
CA GLY A 155 12.18 -16.63 17.22
C GLY A 155 11.95 -15.12 17.22
N ILE A 156 11.97 -14.49 18.41
CA ILE A 156 11.86 -13.03 18.53
C ILE A 156 13.10 -12.35 17.92
N ILE A 157 14.29 -12.84 18.23
CA ILE A 157 15.54 -12.27 17.70
C ILE A 157 15.56 -12.36 16.17
N TYR A 158 15.17 -13.50 15.60
CA TYR A 158 15.06 -13.63 14.14
C TYR A 158 14.07 -12.61 13.55
N GLY A 159 12.91 -12.41 14.17
CA GLY A 159 11.92 -11.42 13.75
C GLY A 159 12.47 -9.99 13.78
N VAL A 160 13.19 -9.62 14.84
CA VAL A 160 13.80 -8.29 14.99
C VAL A 160 14.90 -8.08 13.93
N VAL A 161 15.82 -9.03 13.79
CA VAL A 161 16.92 -8.94 12.79
C VAL A 161 16.37 -8.85 11.38
N ALA A 162 15.41 -9.70 11.04
CA ALA A 162 14.75 -9.68 9.74
C ALA A 162 14.07 -8.33 9.45
N SER A 163 13.42 -7.73 10.46
CA SER A 163 12.76 -6.43 10.32
C SER A 163 13.76 -5.31 10.05
N VAL A 164 14.90 -5.31 10.74
CA VAL A 164 15.96 -4.32 10.49
C VAL A 164 16.53 -4.47 9.08
N ILE A 165 16.84 -5.70 8.66
CA ILE A 165 17.34 -5.98 7.30
C ILE A 165 16.33 -5.55 6.25
N THR A 166 15.04 -5.85 6.47
CA THR A 166 13.96 -5.43 5.56
C THR A 166 13.93 -3.92 5.40
N MET A 167 14.02 -3.16 6.49
CA MET A 167 14.03 -1.70 6.42
C MET A 167 15.27 -1.15 5.70
N LEU A 168 16.43 -1.76 5.93
CA LEU A 168 17.67 -1.39 5.23
C LEU A 168 17.58 -1.60 3.71
N ILE A 169 16.86 -2.63 3.27
CA ILE A 169 16.64 -2.90 1.83
C ILE A 169 15.54 -1.98 1.28
N PHE A 170 14.47 -1.75 2.04
CA PHE A 170 13.37 -0.90 1.58
C PHE A 170 13.78 0.55 1.38
N TYR A 171 14.70 1.07 2.18
CA TYR A 171 15.15 2.46 2.07
C TYR A 171 15.73 2.80 0.68
N PRO A 172 16.79 2.12 0.18
CA PRO A 172 17.30 2.38 -1.15
C PRO A 172 16.32 1.99 -2.26
N PHE A 173 15.48 0.99 -2.05
CA PHE A 173 14.46 0.58 -3.02
C PHE A 173 13.40 1.65 -3.24
N THR A 174 12.86 2.24 -2.17
CA THR A 174 11.86 3.32 -2.25
C THR A 174 12.47 4.60 -2.81
N TYR A 175 13.73 4.88 -2.50
CA TYR A 175 14.46 6.02 -3.08
C TYR A 175 14.60 5.86 -4.61
N TRP A 176 15.06 4.69 -5.06
CA TRP A 176 15.19 4.40 -6.49
C TRP A 176 13.84 4.43 -7.23
N MET A 177 12.81 3.84 -6.62
CA MET A 177 11.46 3.83 -7.19
C MET A 177 10.84 5.23 -7.24
N GLY A 178 11.02 6.05 -6.20
CA GLY A 178 10.54 7.42 -6.16
C GLY A 178 11.14 8.30 -7.25
N SER A 179 12.44 8.11 -7.56
CA SER A 179 13.13 8.90 -8.60
C SER A 179 12.78 8.50 -10.04
N HIS A 180 12.34 7.24 -10.27
CA HIS A 180 12.08 6.73 -11.63
C HIS A 180 10.60 6.58 -11.97
N LEU A 181 9.75 6.42 -10.97
CA LEU A 181 8.34 6.10 -11.14
C LEU A 181 7.41 7.10 -10.41
N GLY A 182 7.96 8.10 -9.74
CA GLY A 182 7.18 9.11 -9.00
C GLY A 182 6.14 9.83 -9.87
N ASP A 183 6.54 10.23 -11.07
CA ASP A 183 5.67 10.90 -12.04
C ASP A 183 4.53 9.98 -12.55
N PHE A 184 4.81 8.68 -12.66
CA PHE A 184 3.82 7.70 -13.11
C PHE A 184 2.73 7.43 -12.07
N PHE A 185 3.11 7.37 -10.79
CA PHE A 185 2.15 7.10 -9.70
C PHE A 185 1.48 8.37 -9.16
N GLY A 186 1.93 9.57 -9.58
CA GLY A 186 1.42 10.85 -9.08
C GLY A 186 1.65 11.06 -7.58
N MET A 187 2.51 10.25 -6.95
CA MET A 187 2.93 10.36 -5.55
C MET A 187 4.37 9.89 -5.41
N ASN A 188 5.13 10.58 -4.58
CA ASN A 188 6.50 10.18 -4.28
C ASN A 188 6.49 9.07 -3.21
N LEU A 189 6.80 7.85 -3.63
CA LEU A 189 6.87 6.68 -2.73
C LEU A 189 7.92 6.85 -1.62
N TYR A 190 8.99 7.56 -1.90
CA TYR A 190 10.02 7.85 -0.91
C TYR A 190 9.51 8.79 0.19
N ASP A 191 8.78 9.86 -0.18
CA ASP A 191 8.18 10.79 0.78
C ASP A 191 7.12 10.09 1.64
N TYR A 192 6.32 9.21 1.03
CA TYR A 192 5.37 8.39 1.78
C TYR A 192 6.06 7.47 2.79
N PHE A 193 7.12 6.77 2.36
CA PHE A 193 7.89 5.87 3.21
C PHE A 193 8.55 6.62 4.37
N THR A 194 9.19 7.76 4.11
CA THR A 194 9.87 8.55 5.16
C THR A 194 8.89 9.18 6.15
N SER A 195 7.76 9.69 5.68
CA SER A 195 6.72 10.26 6.53
C SER A 195 6.05 9.23 7.42
N ASN A 196 5.92 7.98 6.96
CA ASN A 196 5.30 6.88 7.70
C ASN A 196 6.30 5.83 8.21
N PHE A 197 7.59 6.19 8.29
CA PHE A 197 8.66 5.25 8.63
C PHE A 197 8.40 4.46 9.92
N PHE A 198 8.03 5.14 11.00
CA PHE A 198 7.77 4.48 12.28
C PHE A 198 6.57 3.54 12.25
N GLN A 199 5.52 3.89 11.51
CA GLN A 199 4.34 3.04 11.35
C GLN A 199 4.69 1.79 10.56
N ILE A 200 5.38 1.93 9.44
CA ILE A 200 5.81 0.83 8.58
C ILE A 200 6.77 -0.09 9.36
N PHE A 201 7.74 0.51 10.07
CA PHE A 201 8.67 -0.25 10.90
C PHE A 201 7.95 -1.04 12.00
N ALA A 202 6.99 -0.44 12.69
CA ALA A 202 6.22 -1.12 13.74
C ALA A 202 5.39 -2.30 13.19
N ILE A 203 4.81 -2.16 11.99
CA ILE A 203 4.07 -3.23 11.32
C ILE A 203 5.01 -4.37 10.92
N VAL A 204 6.15 -4.06 10.31
CA VAL A 204 7.13 -5.07 9.87
C VAL A 204 7.74 -5.78 11.06
N LEU A 205 8.12 -5.03 12.12
CA LEU A 205 8.65 -5.58 13.36
C LEU A 205 7.63 -6.48 14.07
N GLY A 206 6.40 -5.99 14.20
CA GLY A 206 5.32 -6.74 14.84
C GLY A 206 5.00 -8.04 14.10
N SER A 207 4.87 -7.99 12.77
CA SER A 207 4.64 -9.17 11.94
C SER A 207 5.80 -10.17 12.02
N GLY A 208 7.04 -9.70 11.98
CA GLY A 208 8.24 -10.54 12.11
C GLY A 208 8.28 -11.27 13.44
N ILE A 209 8.03 -10.56 14.55
CA ILE A 209 7.98 -11.17 15.90
C ILE A 209 6.84 -12.18 16.00
N VAL A 210 5.64 -11.84 15.51
CA VAL A 210 4.48 -12.74 15.55
C VAL A 210 4.75 -14.03 14.79
N ILE A 211 5.29 -13.93 13.57
CA ILE A 211 5.64 -15.10 12.76
C ILE A 211 6.72 -15.93 13.46
N GLY A 212 7.76 -15.30 14.00
CA GLY A 212 8.83 -15.97 14.71
C GLY A 212 8.34 -16.72 15.95
N VAL A 213 7.53 -16.07 16.79
CA VAL A 213 6.96 -16.67 18.00
C VAL A 213 6.02 -17.82 17.68
N ILE A 214 5.10 -17.65 16.70
CA ILE A 214 4.16 -18.71 16.30
C ILE A 214 4.93 -19.94 15.77
N SER A 215 5.92 -19.70 14.89
CA SER A 215 6.73 -20.78 14.32
C SER A 215 7.49 -21.56 15.37
N SER A 216 8.16 -20.85 16.29
CA SER A 216 8.88 -21.44 17.41
C SER A 216 7.96 -22.19 18.36
N TRP A 217 6.79 -21.63 18.66
CA TRP A 217 5.79 -22.28 19.52
C TRP A 217 5.27 -23.61 18.92
N ILE A 218 4.98 -23.62 17.61
CA ILE A 218 4.56 -24.83 16.89
C ILE A 218 5.66 -25.89 16.92
N ALA A 219 6.92 -25.50 16.64
CA ALA A 219 8.07 -26.40 16.64
C ALA A 219 8.27 -27.07 18.00
N ILE A 220 8.29 -26.26 19.06
CA ILE A 220 8.53 -26.73 20.44
C ILE A 220 7.36 -27.61 20.93
N SER A 221 6.12 -27.19 20.68
CA SER A 221 4.95 -27.93 21.15
C SER A 221 4.86 -29.33 20.55
N ARG A 222 5.29 -29.48 19.30
CA ARG A 222 5.30 -30.78 18.62
C ARG A 222 6.45 -31.69 19.08
N TYR A 223 7.59 -31.11 19.48
CA TYR A 223 8.74 -31.88 19.96
C TYR A 223 8.58 -32.34 21.41
N LEU A 224 8.07 -31.49 22.29
CA LEU A 224 7.91 -31.82 23.72
C LEU A 224 6.70 -32.70 24.02
N ARG A 225 5.82 -32.93 23.04
CA ARG A 225 4.66 -33.80 23.18
C ARG A 225 4.97 -35.31 22.91
N LYS A 226 6.19 -35.57 22.43
CA LYS A 226 6.75 -36.93 22.30
C LYS A 226 7.70 -37.20 23.45
#